data_838b432623b4e48f051af2c605426315
#
_entry.id   838b432623b4e48f051af2c605426315
#
_cell.length_a   1.000
_cell.length_b   1.000
_cell.length_c   1.000
_cell.angle_alpha   90.00
_cell.angle_beta   90.00
_cell.angle_gamma   90.00
#
_symmetry.space_group_name_H-M   'P 1'
#
loop_
_entity.id
_entity.type
_entity.pdbx_description
1 polymer ?
#
loop_
_entity_poly.entity_id
_entity_poly.type
_entity_poly.pdbx_seq_one_letter_code
_entity_poly.pdbx_strand_id
1 'polypeptide(L)'
;MSSRAVMTIEPTAATLAATRGWLAPVRSALGAEFLAAYLHGSVLTQGFDERRSRVNLLIVSRSLNLDILDAVRSVLPEDRKAPHISPLFLTQRQIEKSLDVFPIEWIDIKERHLLIEGQDVLGGYEVPRSNLRLQLEQELREKLITLRQAYLANARHPQVLEDVLKASASSFATLCRSLLRLRGESPPAQTAQVIERVAD
;
A
#
# COMPACT_ATOMS: atom_id res chain seq x y z
N MET A 1 3.95 -6.36 25.84
CA MET A 1 2.53 -6.24 25.44
C MET A 1 2.38 -6.96 24.12
N SER A 2 1.59 -8.01 24.08
CA SER A 2 1.53 -8.96 22.94
C SER A 2 0.91 -8.27 21.72
N SER A 3 1.71 -8.09 20.68
CA SER A 3 1.22 -7.63 19.37
C SER A 3 0.27 -8.70 18.82
N ARG A 4 -1.02 -8.44 18.85
CA ARG A 4 -2.00 -9.26 18.14
C ARG A 4 -1.73 -9.08 16.64
N ALA A 5 -1.14 -10.10 16.02
CA ALA A 5 -0.88 -10.13 14.59
C ALA A 5 -2.17 -9.82 13.84
N VAL A 6 -2.11 -8.83 12.95
CA VAL A 6 -3.18 -8.58 11.98
C VAL A 6 -3.33 -9.85 11.14
N MET A 7 -4.54 -10.42 11.05
CA MET A 7 -4.76 -11.61 10.23
C MET A 7 -4.44 -11.29 8.77
N THR A 8 -3.29 -11.73 8.32
CA THR A 8 -2.88 -11.68 6.92
C THR A 8 -3.44 -12.91 6.23
N ILE A 9 -4.13 -12.72 5.11
CA ILE A 9 -4.62 -13.82 4.27
C ILE A 9 -3.55 -14.14 3.26
N GLU A 10 -3.28 -15.41 3.05
CA GLU A 10 -2.40 -15.83 1.97
C GLU A 10 -3.05 -15.58 0.61
N PRO A 11 -2.34 -14.96 -0.34
CA PRO A 11 -2.80 -14.81 -1.70
C PRO A 11 -3.06 -16.19 -2.35
N THR A 12 -3.93 -16.23 -3.36
CA THR A 12 -4.18 -17.47 -4.10
C THR A 12 -2.90 -17.98 -4.76
N ALA A 13 -2.83 -19.30 -4.99
CA ALA A 13 -1.71 -19.89 -5.72
C ALA A 13 -1.55 -19.28 -7.12
N ALA A 14 -2.66 -18.89 -7.76
CA ALA A 14 -2.66 -18.21 -9.05
C ALA A 14 -2.02 -16.83 -8.98
N THR A 15 -2.40 -16.00 -7.98
CA THR A 15 -1.81 -14.69 -7.76
C THR A 15 -0.31 -14.78 -7.46
N LEU A 16 0.11 -15.73 -6.62
CA LEU A 16 1.53 -15.96 -6.32
C LEU A 16 2.31 -16.39 -7.57
N ALA A 17 1.78 -17.31 -8.36
CA ALA A 17 2.41 -17.76 -9.60
C ALA A 17 2.55 -16.61 -10.62
N ALA A 18 1.49 -15.82 -10.81
CA ALA A 18 1.51 -14.65 -11.69
C ALA A 18 2.53 -13.60 -11.21
N THR A 19 2.58 -13.33 -9.90
CA THR A 19 3.55 -12.38 -9.32
C THR A 19 4.99 -12.86 -9.55
N ARG A 20 5.29 -14.12 -9.28
CA ARG A 20 6.63 -14.68 -9.50
C ARG A 20 7.01 -14.69 -10.99
N GLY A 21 6.07 -15.03 -11.88
CA GLY A 21 6.27 -14.97 -13.33
C GLY A 21 6.57 -13.54 -13.81
N TRP A 22 5.87 -12.55 -13.26
CA TRP A 22 6.12 -11.14 -13.55
C TRP A 22 7.47 -10.67 -12.99
N LEU A 23 7.83 -11.10 -11.79
CA LEU A 23 9.06 -10.70 -11.10
C LEU A 23 10.33 -11.28 -11.75
N ALA A 24 10.27 -12.48 -12.29
CA ALA A 24 11.46 -13.22 -12.76
C ALA A 24 12.32 -12.45 -13.78
N PRO A 25 11.79 -11.86 -14.87
CA PRO A 25 12.60 -11.05 -15.79
C PRO A 25 13.13 -9.77 -15.13
N VAL A 26 12.36 -9.13 -14.27
CA VAL A 26 12.77 -7.91 -13.54
C VAL A 26 13.92 -8.22 -12.59
N ARG A 27 13.82 -9.32 -11.83
CA ARG A 27 14.90 -9.79 -10.95
C ARG A 27 16.20 -10.05 -11.73
N SER A 28 16.08 -10.68 -12.90
CA SER A 28 17.24 -10.95 -13.77
C SER A 28 17.88 -9.65 -14.26
N ALA A 29 17.08 -8.64 -14.63
CA ALA A 29 17.57 -7.34 -15.05
C ALA A 29 18.23 -6.56 -13.92
N LEU A 30 17.72 -6.67 -12.68
CA LEU A 30 18.32 -6.06 -11.50
C LEU A 30 19.62 -6.78 -11.08
N GLY A 31 19.76 -8.07 -11.36
CA GLY A 31 20.96 -8.85 -11.05
C GLY A 31 21.39 -8.74 -9.59
N ALA A 32 22.62 -8.33 -9.34
CA ALA A 32 23.21 -8.17 -8.00
C ALA A 32 22.58 -7.00 -7.20
N GLU A 33 21.90 -6.09 -7.85
CA GLU A 33 21.22 -4.97 -7.19
C GLU A 33 19.90 -5.38 -6.52
N PHE A 34 19.31 -6.51 -6.91
CA PHE A 34 18.08 -7.02 -6.29
C PHE A 34 18.31 -7.40 -4.83
N LEU A 35 17.45 -6.92 -3.94
CA LEU A 35 17.48 -7.26 -2.51
C LEU A 35 16.26 -8.10 -2.10
N ALA A 36 15.05 -7.60 -2.39
CA ALA A 36 13.83 -8.24 -1.96
C ALA A 36 12.63 -7.83 -2.82
N ALA A 37 11.60 -8.66 -2.83
CA ALA A 37 10.29 -8.33 -3.36
C ALA A 37 9.19 -8.74 -2.39
N TYR A 38 8.22 -7.84 -2.17
CA TYR A 38 7.12 -8.04 -1.24
C TYR A 38 5.78 -7.75 -1.88
N LEU A 39 4.81 -8.63 -1.64
CA LEU A 39 3.40 -8.27 -1.78
C LEU A 39 2.95 -7.48 -0.57
N HIS A 40 2.08 -6.48 -0.77
CA HIS A 40 1.49 -5.70 0.32
C HIS A 40 0.10 -5.18 -0.01
N GLY A 41 -0.60 -4.68 1.02
CA GLY A 41 -1.89 -4.02 0.88
C GLY A 41 -3.06 -5.00 0.70
N SER A 42 -4.01 -4.66 -0.20
CA SER A 42 -5.30 -5.34 -0.32
C SER A 42 -5.21 -6.82 -0.72
N VAL A 43 -4.16 -7.22 -1.42
CA VAL A 43 -3.94 -8.62 -1.83
C VAL A 43 -3.79 -9.57 -0.63
N LEU A 44 -3.47 -9.04 0.54
CA LEU A 44 -3.34 -9.76 1.81
C LEU A 44 -4.57 -9.61 2.71
N THR A 45 -5.73 -9.19 2.18
CA THR A 45 -6.98 -8.96 2.94
C THR A 45 -8.17 -9.72 2.37
N GLN A 46 -9.21 -9.90 3.23
CA GLN A 46 -10.50 -10.49 2.82
C GLN A 46 -11.23 -9.58 1.84
N GLY A 47 -11.35 -9.67 0.69
CA GLY A 47 -12.08 -8.80 -0.26
C GLY A 47 -11.20 -8.33 -1.40
N PHE A 48 -10.03 -8.94 -1.52
CA PHE A 48 -9.22 -8.79 -2.72
C PHE A 48 -9.94 -9.46 -3.91
N ASP A 49 -10.19 -8.68 -4.95
CA ASP A 49 -10.77 -9.15 -6.21
C ASP A 49 -9.69 -9.08 -7.31
N GLU A 50 -9.20 -10.24 -7.75
CA GLU A 50 -8.13 -10.33 -8.75
C GLU A 50 -8.46 -9.64 -10.09
N ARG A 51 -9.75 -9.45 -10.40
CA ARG A 51 -10.19 -8.84 -11.67
C ARG A 51 -10.27 -7.31 -11.59
N ARG A 52 -10.41 -6.75 -10.38
CA ARG A 52 -10.66 -5.32 -10.17
C ARG A 52 -9.55 -4.63 -9.40
N SER A 53 -8.86 -5.40 -8.55
CA SER A 53 -7.81 -4.86 -7.68
C SER A 53 -6.43 -5.04 -8.31
N ARG A 54 -5.53 -4.11 -7.99
CA ARG A 54 -4.11 -4.26 -8.35
C ARG A 54 -3.37 -5.02 -7.26
N VAL A 55 -2.42 -5.84 -7.69
CA VAL A 55 -1.47 -6.52 -6.80
C VAL A 55 -0.28 -5.60 -6.58
N ASN A 56 -0.20 -4.99 -5.40
CA ASN A 56 0.92 -4.11 -5.07
C ASN A 56 2.17 -4.94 -4.79
N LEU A 57 3.24 -4.66 -5.53
CA LEU A 57 4.52 -5.35 -5.45
C LEU A 57 5.64 -4.34 -5.15
N LEU A 58 6.16 -4.35 -3.93
CA LEU A 58 7.34 -3.57 -3.57
C LEU A 58 8.60 -4.34 -3.96
N ILE A 59 9.46 -3.74 -4.76
CA ILE A 59 10.75 -4.28 -5.18
C ILE A 59 11.83 -3.39 -4.60
N VAL A 60 12.70 -4.00 -3.79
CA VAL A 60 13.79 -3.30 -3.12
C VAL A 60 15.11 -3.66 -3.78
N SER A 61 15.90 -2.64 -4.08
CA SER A 61 17.22 -2.78 -4.69
C SER A 61 18.28 -1.95 -3.95
N ARG A 62 19.56 -2.26 -4.22
CA ARG A 62 20.70 -1.48 -3.68
C ARG A 62 20.80 -0.12 -4.34
N SER A 63 20.65 -0.08 -5.66
CA SER A 63 20.65 1.15 -6.44
C SER A 63 19.59 1.11 -7.55
N LEU A 64 19.21 2.30 -8.04
CA LEU A 64 18.24 2.50 -9.14
C LEU A 64 18.73 3.71 -9.98
N ASN A 65 19.89 3.56 -10.61
CA ASN A 65 20.38 4.53 -11.59
C ASN A 65 19.64 4.36 -12.94
N LEU A 66 19.88 5.25 -13.88
CA LEU A 66 19.19 5.24 -15.18
C LEU A 66 19.46 3.95 -15.98
N ASP A 67 20.69 3.42 -15.94
CA ASP A 67 21.04 2.19 -16.68
C ASP A 67 20.24 0.99 -16.15
N ILE A 68 20.10 0.89 -14.83
CA ILE A 68 19.29 -0.15 -14.17
C ILE A 68 17.81 0.02 -14.51
N LEU A 69 17.30 1.26 -14.46
CA LEU A 69 15.92 1.55 -14.82
C LEU A 69 15.62 1.23 -16.29
N ASP A 70 16.54 1.52 -17.21
CA ASP A 70 16.40 1.18 -18.62
C ASP A 70 16.46 -0.33 -18.84
N ALA A 71 17.34 -1.05 -18.15
CA ALA A 71 17.39 -2.51 -18.18
C ALA A 71 16.08 -3.13 -17.69
N VAL A 72 15.55 -2.64 -16.55
CA VAL A 72 14.25 -3.09 -16.02
C VAL A 72 13.12 -2.75 -17.01
N ARG A 73 13.07 -1.53 -17.54
CA ARG A 73 12.05 -1.10 -18.50
C ARG A 73 11.99 -2.01 -19.73
N SER A 74 13.14 -2.47 -20.22
CA SER A 74 13.22 -3.32 -21.41
C SER A 74 12.60 -4.71 -21.23
N VAL A 75 12.44 -5.17 -19.98
CA VAL A 75 11.92 -6.50 -19.64
C VAL A 75 10.59 -6.45 -18.91
N LEU A 76 10.05 -5.25 -18.61
CA LEU A 76 8.75 -5.13 -17.94
C LEU A 76 7.66 -5.85 -18.75
N PRO A 77 6.97 -6.84 -18.15
CA PRO A 77 5.86 -7.49 -18.81
C PRO A 77 4.72 -6.51 -19.10
N GLU A 78 4.05 -6.68 -20.23
CA GLU A 78 2.86 -5.89 -20.52
C GLU A 78 1.71 -6.26 -19.58
N ASP A 79 1.13 -5.24 -18.93
CA ASP A 79 0.01 -5.40 -17.97
C ASP A 79 -1.33 -5.59 -18.71
N ARG A 80 -1.43 -6.64 -19.51
CA ARG A 80 -2.61 -6.92 -20.34
C ARG A 80 -3.61 -7.91 -19.74
N LYS A 81 -3.22 -8.64 -18.70
CA LYS A 81 -4.04 -9.69 -18.10
C LYS A 81 -4.03 -9.62 -16.59
N ALA A 82 -5.18 -9.85 -15.96
CA ALA A 82 -5.28 -10.01 -14.52
C ALA A 82 -4.48 -11.23 -14.02
N PRO A 83 -3.89 -11.16 -12.81
CA PRO A 83 -3.93 -10.02 -11.91
C PRO A 83 -2.98 -8.90 -12.35
N HIS A 84 -3.47 -7.66 -12.29
CA HIS A 84 -2.68 -6.48 -12.66
C HIS A 84 -1.64 -6.17 -11.58
N ILE A 85 -0.36 -6.28 -11.91
CA ILE A 85 0.74 -5.96 -11.01
C ILE A 85 0.99 -4.45 -11.00
N SER A 86 1.07 -3.87 -9.80
CA SER A 86 1.46 -2.47 -9.58
C SER A 86 2.80 -2.43 -8.87
N PRO A 87 3.93 -2.35 -9.61
CA PRO A 87 5.25 -2.39 -9.01
C PRO A 87 5.63 -1.01 -8.44
N LEU A 88 6.25 -1.04 -7.27
CA LEU A 88 6.93 0.09 -6.65
C LEU A 88 8.40 -0.26 -6.47
N PHE A 89 9.28 0.46 -7.16
CA PHE A 89 10.72 0.26 -7.06
C PHE A 89 11.32 1.28 -6.09
N LEU A 90 12.01 0.80 -5.05
CA LEU A 90 12.71 1.65 -4.10
C LEU A 90 14.08 1.06 -3.77
N THR A 91 15.03 1.95 -3.49
CA THR A 91 16.26 1.52 -2.82
C THR A 91 16.03 1.44 -1.31
N GLN A 92 16.84 0.62 -0.63
CA GLN A 92 16.84 0.56 0.82
C GLN A 92 17.01 1.95 1.45
N ARG A 93 17.89 2.78 0.91
CA ARG A 93 18.11 4.16 1.35
C ARG A 93 16.87 5.06 1.16
N GLN A 94 16.11 4.86 0.07
CA GLN A 94 14.86 5.62 -0.15
C GLN A 94 13.79 5.21 0.86
N ILE A 95 13.70 3.92 1.20
CA ILE A 95 12.82 3.45 2.27
C ILE A 95 13.18 4.17 3.58
N GLU A 96 14.43 4.07 4.03
CA GLU A 96 14.91 4.71 5.26
C GLU A 96 14.59 6.21 5.34
N LYS A 97 14.77 6.92 4.22
CA LYS A 97 14.52 8.37 4.13
C LYS A 97 13.05 8.76 3.93
N SER A 98 12.17 7.80 3.76
CA SER A 98 10.74 8.05 3.54
C SER A 98 9.86 7.63 4.72
N LEU A 99 10.42 7.01 5.75
CA LEU A 99 9.69 6.56 6.94
C LEU A 99 9.03 7.72 7.72
N ASP A 100 9.64 8.89 7.67
CA ASP A 100 9.14 10.11 8.29
C ASP A 100 8.17 10.89 7.41
N VAL A 101 8.24 10.71 6.09
CA VAL A 101 7.41 11.42 5.11
C VAL A 101 6.10 10.68 4.81
N PHE A 102 6.16 9.33 4.76
CA PHE A 102 5.02 8.45 4.43
C PHE A 102 4.75 7.42 5.53
N PRO A 103 4.59 7.85 6.81
CA PRO A 103 4.42 6.92 7.93
C PRO A 103 3.15 6.06 7.83
N ILE A 104 2.06 6.54 7.23
CA ILE A 104 0.81 5.78 7.05
C ILE A 104 1.05 4.57 6.16
N GLU A 105 1.69 4.78 5.01
CA GLU A 105 2.00 3.75 4.03
C GLU A 105 2.99 2.73 4.58
N TRP A 106 4.04 3.19 5.26
CA TRP A 106 5.05 2.30 5.83
C TRP A 106 4.52 1.45 6.97
N ILE A 107 3.62 1.98 7.80
CA ILE A 107 2.96 1.17 8.83
C ILE A 107 2.08 0.11 8.18
N ASP A 108 1.29 0.46 7.17
CA ASP A 108 0.45 -0.50 6.44
C ASP A 108 1.27 -1.61 5.76
N ILE A 109 2.39 -1.25 5.11
CA ILE A 109 3.30 -2.21 4.49
C ILE A 109 3.92 -3.10 5.58
N LYS A 110 4.41 -2.51 6.67
CA LYS A 110 5.08 -3.25 7.74
C LYS A 110 4.15 -4.23 8.45
N GLU A 111 2.90 -3.86 8.66
CA GLU A 111 1.91 -4.74 9.30
C GLU A 111 1.40 -5.85 8.37
N ARG A 112 1.37 -5.60 7.06
CA ARG A 112 0.80 -6.51 6.06
C ARG A 112 1.66 -6.57 4.82
N HIS A 113 2.68 -7.38 4.87
CA HIS A 113 3.50 -7.74 3.71
C HIS A 113 3.79 -9.23 3.71
N LEU A 114 4.10 -9.73 2.53
CA LEU A 114 4.56 -11.10 2.30
C LEU A 114 5.82 -11.05 1.46
N LEU A 115 6.92 -11.54 2.00
CA LEU A 115 8.17 -11.69 1.26
C LEU A 115 7.98 -12.75 0.16
N ILE A 116 8.16 -12.37 -1.08
CA ILE A 116 8.05 -13.26 -2.26
C ILE A 116 9.40 -13.84 -2.61
N GLU A 117 10.45 -12.99 -2.56
CA GLU A 117 11.81 -13.40 -2.91
C GLU A 117 12.84 -12.45 -2.27
N GLY A 118 14.05 -12.95 -2.00
CA GLY A 118 15.18 -12.19 -1.46
C GLY A 118 15.31 -12.25 0.05
N GLN A 119 15.96 -11.23 0.64
CA GLN A 119 16.15 -11.11 2.08
C GLN A 119 15.15 -10.11 2.67
N ASP A 120 14.61 -10.42 3.86
CA ASP A 120 13.75 -9.46 4.54
C ASP A 120 14.56 -8.25 5.01
N VAL A 121 14.28 -7.10 4.39
CA VAL A 121 14.90 -5.80 4.71
C VAL A 121 13.96 -4.86 5.44
N LEU A 122 12.69 -5.22 5.62
CA LEU A 122 11.68 -4.36 6.25
C LEU A 122 11.64 -4.51 7.77
N GLY A 123 12.13 -5.64 8.32
CA GLY A 123 12.02 -5.96 9.73
C GLY A 123 12.70 -4.97 10.68
N GLY A 124 13.77 -4.30 10.22
CA GLY A 124 14.58 -3.38 11.04
C GLY A 124 14.06 -1.94 11.13
N TYR A 125 13.03 -1.56 10.36
CA TYR A 125 12.56 -0.18 10.32
C TYR A 125 11.52 0.12 11.39
N GLU A 126 11.62 1.31 11.99
CA GLU A 126 10.61 1.86 12.90
C GLU A 126 10.02 3.15 12.34
N VAL A 127 8.70 3.28 12.42
CA VAL A 127 7.98 4.48 11.97
C VAL A 127 7.63 5.32 13.21
N PRO A 128 8.14 6.56 13.33
CA PRO A 128 7.85 7.41 14.47
C PRO A 128 6.37 7.80 14.56
N ARG A 129 5.76 7.65 15.74
CA ARG A 129 4.33 8.00 15.96
C ARG A 129 4.04 9.50 15.77
N SER A 130 5.00 10.36 16.04
CA SER A 130 4.88 11.81 15.82
C SER A 130 4.59 12.12 14.35
N ASN A 131 5.29 11.46 13.45
CA ASN A 131 5.16 11.67 12.01
C ASN A 131 3.84 11.09 11.49
N LEU A 132 3.40 9.95 12.03
CA LEU A 132 2.08 9.40 11.73
C LEU A 132 0.95 10.39 12.06
N ARG A 133 1.03 11.07 13.21
CA ARG A 133 0.05 12.08 13.60
C ARG A 133 0.04 13.25 12.62
N LEU A 134 1.23 13.77 12.25
CA LEU A 134 1.35 14.92 11.37
C LEU A 134 0.77 14.62 9.98
N GLN A 135 1.15 13.48 9.37
CA GLN A 135 0.61 13.07 8.08
C GLN A 135 -0.91 12.86 8.16
N LEU A 136 -1.40 12.21 9.21
CA LEU A 136 -2.84 11.98 9.39
C LEU A 136 -3.62 13.29 9.47
N GLU A 137 -3.14 14.28 10.22
CA GLU A 137 -3.77 15.59 10.30
C GLU A 137 -3.79 16.30 8.94
N GLN A 138 -2.70 16.25 8.19
CA GLN A 138 -2.61 16.81 6.85
C GLN A 138 -3.62 16.15 5.90
N GLU A 139 -3.58 14.84 5.79
CA GLU A 139 -4.45 14.05 4.92
C GLU A 139 -5.95 14.26 5.22
N LEU A 140 -6.32 14.30 6.51
CA LEU A 140 -7.70 14.56 6.92
C LEU A 140 -8.16 15.98 6.52
N ARG A 141 -7.30 16.99 6.67
CA ARG A 141 -7.61 18.37 6.27
C ARG A 141 -7.78 18.48 4.75
N GLU A 142 -6.87 17.90 3.98
CA GLU A 142 -6.94 17.90 2.51
C GLU A 142 -8.21 17.21 2.01
N LYS A 143 -8.57 16.06 2.59
CA LYS A 143 -9.82 15.36 2.23
C LYS A 143 -11.05 16.16 2.60
N LEU A 144 -11.08 16.80 3.75
CA LEU A 144 -12.20 17.65 4.15
C LEU A 144 -12.39 18.82 3.18
N ILE A 145 -11.29 19.47 2.76
CA ILE A 145 -11.33 20.56 1.78
C ILE A 145 -11.85 20.03 0.44
N THR A 146 -11.30 18.91 -0.05
CA THR A 146 -11.70 18.30 -1.32
C THR A 146 -13.19 17.92 -1.34
N LEU A 147 -13.69 17.30 -0.24
CA LEU A 147 -15.11 16.94 -0.15
C LEU A 147 -16.02 18.17 -0.11
N ARG A 148 -15.63 19.24 0.59
CA ARG A 148 -16.39 20.50 0.60
C ARG A 148 -16.44 21.13 -0.80
N GLN A 149 -15.32 21.15 -1.50
CA GLN A 149 -15.26 21.67 -2.87
C GLN A 149 -16.12 20.83 -3.82
N ALA A 150 -16.03 19.50 -3.74
CA ALA A 150 -16.86 18.60 -4.53
C ALA A 150 -18.36 18.79 -4.25
N TYR A 151 -18.74 18.94 -2.98
CA TYR A 151 -20.11 19.21 -2.57
C TYR A 151 -20.64 20.52 -3.18
N LEU A 152 -19.89 21.61 -3.06
CA LEU A 152 -20.28 22.92 -3.59
C LEU A 152 -20.37 22.92 -5.13
N ALA A 153 -19.40 22.29 -5.80
CA ALA A 153 -19.36 22.21 -7.26
C ALA A 153 -20.48 21.34 -7.84
N ASN A 154 -20.95 20.33 -7.11
CA ASN A 154 -21.88 19.32 -7.61
C ASN A 154 -23.20 19.28 -6.82
N ALA A 155 -23.59 20.37 -6.14
CA ALA A 155 -24.79 20.42 -5.30
C ALA A 155 -26.09 20.06 -6.05
N ARG A 156 -26.12 20.20 -7.38
CA ARG A 156 -27.27 19.86 -8.25
C ARG A 156 -27.10 18.49 -8.94
N HIS A 157 -26.04 17.76 -8.66
CA HIS A 157 -25.71 16.47 -9.30
C HIS A 157 -25.45 15.37 -8.26
N PRO A 158 -26.50 14.81 -7.62
CA PRO A 158 -26.37 13.84 -6.52
C PRO A 158 -25.54 12.61 -6.88
N GLN A 159 -25.62 12.13 -8.14
CA GLN A 159 -24.85 10.98 -8.61
C GLN A 159 -23.35 11.24 -8.61
N VAL A 160 -22.93 12.45 -9.01
CA VAL A 160 -21.52 12.84 -8.97
C VAL A 160 -21.01 12.89 -7.53
N LEU A 161 -21.82 13.37 -6.60
CA LEU A 161 -21.47 13.36 -5.17
C LEU A 161 -21.36 11.94 -4.63
N GLU A 162 -22.26 11.04 -5.02
CA GLU A 162 -22.20 9.63 -4.64
C GLU A 162 -20.90 8.98 -5.14
N ASP A 163 -20.51 9.24 -6.38
CA ASP A 163 -19.26 8.71 -6.95
C ASP A 163 -18.03 9.26 -6.24
N VAL A 164 -18.02 10.55 -5.89
CA VAL A 164 -16.93 11.16 -5.09
C VAL A 164 -16.83 10.51 -3.70
N LEU A 165 -17.97 10.28 -3.04
CA LEU A 165 -17.98 9.62 -1.73
C LEU A 165 -17.49 8.17 -1.82
N LYS A 166 -17.95 7.40 -2.82
CA LYS A 166 -17.50 6.03 -3.07
C LYS A 166 -15.98 5.98 -3.34
N ALA A 167 -15.47 6.86 -4.18
CA ALA A 167 -14.05 6.97 -4.49
C ALA A 167 -13.21 7.33 -3.25
N SER A 168 -13.76 8.13 -2.34
CA SER A 168 -13.08 8.56 -1.12
C SER A 168 -13.10 7.51 0.00
N ALA A 169 -14.05 6.56 -0.02
CA ALA A 169 -14.31 5.64 1.09
C ALA A 169 -13.08 4.80 1.49
N SER A 170 -12.34 4.28 0.50
CA SER A 170 -11.14 3.45 0.75
C SER A 170 -10.04 4.24 1.45
N SER A 171 -9.77 5.46 0.99
CA SER A 171 -8.75 6.32 1.59
C SER A 171 -9.15 6.80 2.98
N PHE A 172 -10.45 7.09 3.21
CA PHE A 172 -10.96 7.39 4.55
C PHE A 172 -10.75 6.21 5.51
N ALA A 173 -11.03 5.00 5.08
CA ALA A 173 -10.79 3.81 5.90
C ALA A 173 -9.32 3.66 6.32
N THR A 174 -8.38 4.00 5.43
CA THR A 174 -6.94 4.01 5.74
C THR A 174 -6.61 5.04 6.81
N LEU A 175 -7.17 6.25 6.71
CA LEU A 175 -6.99 7.29 7.73
C LEU A 175 -7.62 6.90 9.09
N CYS A 176 -8.81 6.29 9.07
CA CYS A 176 -9.44 5.77 10.27
C CYS A 176 -8.59 4.68 10.94
N ARG A 177 -8.00 3.76 10.17
CA ARG A 177 -7.04 2.78 10.72
C ARG A 177 -5.84 3.45 11.37
N SER A 178 -5.30 4.48 10.73
CA SER A 178 -4.16 5.23 11.27
C SER A 178 -4.52 5.98 12.54
N LEU A 179 -5.75 6.50 12.66
CA LEU A 179 -6.25 7.12 13.88
C LEU A 179 -6.35 6.11 15.04
N LEU A 180 -6.90 4.90 14.79
CA LEU A 180 -6.94 3.84 15.79
C LEU A 180 -5.53 3.47 16.27
N ARG A 181 -4.56 3.36 15.35
CA ARG A 181 -3.15 3.12 15.71
C ARG A 181 -2.57 4.23 16.60
N LEU A 182 -2.91 5.50 16.33
CA LEU A 182 -2.52 6.61 17.20
C LEU A 182 -3.15 6.54 18.59
N ARG A 183 -4.38 6.01 18.69
CA ARG A 183 -5.02 5.70 19.99
C ARG A 183 -4.39 4.50 20.69
N GLY A 184 -3.47 3.76 20.02
CA GLY A 184 -2.87 2.52 20.56
C GLY A 184 -3.73 1.28 20.36
N GLU A 185 -4.73 1.37 19.48
CA GLU A 185 -5.64 0.30 19.13
C GLU A 185 -5.21 -0.45 17.88
N SER A 186 -5.51 -1.75 17.81
CA SER A 186 -5.33 -2.53 16.58
C SER A 186 -6.56 -2.37 15.69
N PRO A 187 -6.41 -1.86 14.45
CA PRO A 187 -7.54 -1.66 13.57
C PRO A 187 -8.20 -2.99 13.17
N PRO A 188 -9.56 -3.06 13.12
CA PRO A 188 -10.26 -4.21 12.58
C PRO A 188 -9.91 -4.48 11.11
N ALA A 189 -10.06 -5.74 10.66
CA ALA A 189 -9.82 -6.11 9.26
C ALA A 189 -10.89 -5.51 8.32
N GLN A 190 -12.14 -5.50 8.74
CA GLN A 190 -13.27 -5.02 7.94
C GLN A 190 -13.42 -3.50 8.01
N THR A 191 -13.56 -2.86 6.85
CA THR A 191 -13.69 -1.40 6.74
C THR A 191 -14.86 -0.82 7.50
N ALA A 192 -16.03 -1.48 7.48
CA ALA A 192 -17.21 -1.02 8.22
C ALA A 192 -16.93 -0.92 9.73
N GLN A 193 -16.32 -1.96 10.30
CA GLN A 193 -15.95 -2.00 11.72
C GLN A 193 -14.91 -0.93 12.09
N VAL A 194 -14.01 -0.57 11.15
CA VAL A 194 -13.05 0.51 11.37
C VAL A 194 -13.74 1.85 11.52
N ILE A 195 -14.74 2.12 10.66
CA ILE A 195 -15.50 3.37 10.70
C ILE A 195 -16.34 3.47 11.95
N GLU A 196 -17.06 2.40 12.30
CA GLU A 196 -17.85 2.31 13.53
C GLU A 196 -17.00 2.59 14.76
N ARG A 197 -15.82 1.95 14.85
CA ARG A 197 -14.93 2.08 16.01
C ARG A 197 -14.29 3.48 16.15
N VAL A 198 -14.20 4.24 15.10
CA VAL A 198 -13.71 5.63 15.15
C VAL A 198 -14.84 6.59 15.54
N ALA A 199 -16.10 6.24 15.26
CA ALA A 199 -17.28 7.05 15.58
C ALA A 199 -17.65 6.98 17.07
N ASP A 200 -17.25 5.91 17.79
CA ASP A 200 -17.37 5.73 19.23
C ASP A 200 -16.26 6.51 19.99
#